data_32665f6a27ad12000b1f23b560f9167c
#
_entry.id   32665f6a27ad12000b1f23b560f9167c
#
_cell.length_a   1.000
_cell.length_b   1.000
_cell.length_c   1.000
_cell.angle_alpha   90.00
_cell.angle_beta   90.00
_cell.angle_gamma   90.00
#
_symmetry.space_group_name_H-M   'P 1'
#
loop_
_entity.id
_entity.type
_entity.pdbx_description
1 polymer ?
#
loop_
_entity_poly.entity_id
_entity_poly.type
_entity_poly.pdbx_seq_one_letter_code
_entity_poly.pdbx_strand_id
1 'polypeptide(L)'
;MHYGAIINQQRRELRQHGTPLFPVGWYHETLVRHGIPWHWHEELEAVVVEKGTAMLVIDGKKHTIAQGEGVFLNAGVLHSACAADGGKCVLRTLVFHPRLVGGVESIFWEKYLRPLVNDRAARWFHLDGSMPWHARVLETIVTAWEGFRDREPGYEFLVRGQLSGLVFLVWQNSQQKQTPPPEKLVRDMERIKKMLQYIDEHLADELTGAAIAASAGLSESECLRCFRTMVNTTPIQYVKKLRLQRAAILLEKTDWKVSDIAAQCGFQEMSYFSKSFRLWTGFAPSEYRQRAQSEAE
;
A
#
# COMPACT_ATOMS: atom_id res chain seq x y z
N MET A 1 -15.06 4.71 -4.25
CA MET A 1 -14.56 3.34 -4.48
C MET A 1 -13.65 3.00 -3.32
N HIS A 2 -13.98 1.97 -2.54
CA HIS A 2 -13.11 1.52 -1.47
C HIS A 2 -11.90 0.80 -2.06
N TYR A 3 -10.72 1.12 -1.56
CA TYR A 3 -9.46 0.46 -1.87
C TYR A 3 -9.45 -0.92 -1.21
N GLY A 4 -9.96 -1.89 -1.90
CA GLY A 4 -9.57 -3.26 -1.63
C GLY A 4 -8.39 -3.56 -2.53
N ALA A 5 -7.17 -3.37 -2.06
CA ALA A 5 -6.00 -3.80 -2.82
C ALA A 5 -6.17 -5.27 -3.19
N ILE A 6 -6.42 -5.55 -4.47
CA ILE A 6 -6.41 -6.91 -4.99
C ILE A 6 -4.94 -7.24 -5.12
N ILE A 7 -4.41 -7.90 -4.11
CA ILE A 7 -3.01 -8.26 -4.00
C ILE A 7 -2.89 -9.68 -4.55
N ASN A 8 -1.93 -9.91 -5.47
CA ASN A 8 -1.62 -11.26 -5.93
C ASN A 8 -0.85 -12.05 -4.87
N GLN A 9 -0.62 -13.32 -5.21
CA GLN A 9 0.20 -14.25 -4.45
C GLN A 9 1.58 -13.70 -4.05
N GLN A 10 2.07 -12.64 -4.70
CA GLN A 10 3.40 -12.02 -4.44
C GLN A 10 3.31 -10.73 -3.64
N ARG A 11 2.13 -10.35 -3.11
CA ARG A 11 1.84 -9.02 -2.54
C ARG A 11 2.20 -7.85 -3.45
N ARG A 12 2.49 -8.13 -4.67
CA ARG A 12 2.40 -7.17 -5.74
C ARG A 12 0.92 -6.87 -5.92
N GLU A 13 0.55 -5.63 -5.84
CA GLU A 13 -0.81 -5.25 -6.14
C GLU A 13 -1.13 -5.68 -7.58
N LEU A 14 -2.10 -6.60 -7.73
CA LEU A 14 -2.58 -7.05 -9.05
C LEU A 14 -3.51 -6.06 -9.69
N ARG A 15 -3.86 -5.02 -8.95
CA ARG A 15 -4.72 -4.00 -9.50
C ARG A 15 -3.96 -3.32 -10.62
N GLN A 16 -4.43 -3.51 -11.83
CA GLN A 16 -3.98 -2.71 -12.95
C GLN A 16 -4.43 -1.27 -12.72
N HIS A 17 -3.49 -0.40 -12.39
CA HIS A 17 -3.76 1.01 -12.22
C HIS A 17 -3.96 1.66 -13.59
N GLY A 18 -5.20 2.01 -13.90
CA GLY A 18 -5.59 2.53 -15.21
C GLY A 18 -5.70 1.45 -16.29
N THR A 19 -5.34 1.82 -17.50
CA THR A 19 -5.35 0.95 -18.69
C THR A 19 -3.93 0.77 -19.24
N PRO A 20 -3.68 -0.23 -20.12
CA PRO A 20 -2.38 -0.35 -20.77
C PRO A 20 -1.97 0.89 -21.57
N LEU A 21 -2.95 1.64 -22.10
CA LEU A 21 -2.73 2.86 -22.89
C LEU A 21 -2.55 4.10 -21.99
N PHE A 22 -3.16 4.11 -20.81
CA PHE A 22 -3.06 5.18 -19.83
C PHE A 22 -2.89 4.58 -18.43
N PRO A 23 -1.66 4.16 -18.06
CA PRO A 23 -1.38 3.38 -16.87
C PRO A 23 -1.28 4.26 -15.62
N VAL A 24 -2.38 4.88 -15.23
CA VAL A 24 -2.53 5.65 -14.00
C VAL A 24 -3.88 5.41 -13.36
N GLY A 25 -3.88 5.09 -12.07
CA GLY A 25 -5.05 5.01 -11.21
C GLY A 25 -5.14 6.22 -10.31
N TRP A 26 -6.35 6.67 -10.03
CA TRP A 26 -6.62 7.71 -9.07
C TRP A 26 -7.60 7.18 -8.02
N TYR A 27 -7.39 7.56 -6.78
CA TYR A 27 -8.19 7.06 -5.66
C TYR A 27 -8.52 8.18 -4.70
N HIS A 28 -9.73 8.15 -4.19
CA HIS A 28 -10.20 8.97 -3.09
C HIS A 28 -10.59 8.02 -1.97
N GLU A 29 -9.76 7.91 -0.96
CA GLU A 29 -9.84 6.85 0.01
C GLU A 29 -10.07 7.37 1.41
N THR A 30 -10.96 6.71 2.12
CA THR A 30 -11.11 6.94 3.55
C THR A 30 -10.42 5.82 4.30
N LEU A 31 -9.28 6.12 4.88
CA LEU A 31 -8.61 5.22 5.79
C LEU A 31 -9.36 5.18 7.11
N VAL A 32 -9.58 3.97 7.58
CA VAL A 32 -10.08 3.67 8.92
C VAL A 32 -9.00 2.94 9.70
N ARG A 33 -9.29 2.55 10.93
CA ARG A 33 -8.34 1.85 11.83
C ARG A 33 -7.62 0.65 11.20
N HIS A 34 -8.26 -0.05 10.27
CA HIS A 34 -7.70 -1.26 9.66
C HIS A 34 -6.78 -0.98 8.48
N GLY A 35 -6.94 0.19 7.84
CA GLY A 35 -6.06 0.73 6.83
C GLY A 35 -5.81 -0.15 5.60
N ILE A 36 -4.80 0.24 4.83
CA ILE A 36 -4.27 -0.50 3.69
C ILE A 36 -3.21 -1.46 4.22
N PRO A 37 -3.33 -2.78 3.93
CA PRO A 37 -2.36 -3.77 4.39
C PRO A 37 -0.99 -3.56 3.74
N TRP A 38 0.02 -4.25 4.25
CA TRP A 38 1.34 -4.28 3.65
C TRP A 38 1.29 -4.77 2.20
N HIS A 39 1.80 -3.93 1.27
CA HIS A 39 1.88 -4.22 -0.17
C HIS A 39 3.03 -3.46 -0.80
N TRP A 40 3.32 -3.79 -2.03
CA TRP A 40 4.24 -3.09 -2.91
C TRP A 40 3.79 -3.27 -4.36
N HIS A 41 4.18 -2.36 -5.23
CA HIS A 41 3.88 -2.37 -6.66
C HIS A 41 5.05 -1.79 -7.46
N GLU A 42 5.04 -2.00 -8.78
CA GLU A 42 6.10 -1.48 -9.67
C GLU A 42 5.84 -0.05 -10.12
N GLU A 43 4.69 0.47 -9.78
CA GLU A 43 4.28 1.84 -10.03
C GLU A 43 4.91 2.81 -9.05
N LEU A 44 4.96 4.07 -9.45
CA LEU A 44 5.19 5.21 -8.57
C LEU A 44 3.87 5.60 -7.90
N GLU A 45 3.92 6.01 -6.66
CA GLU A 45 2.73 6.45 -5.94
C GLU A 45 2.94 7.85 -5.35
N ALA A 46 1.91 8.67 -5.47
CA ALA A 46 1.88 10.03 -4.95
C ALA A 46 0.58 10.24 -4.17
N VAL A 47 0.71 10.59 -2.89
CA VAL A 47 -0.41 10.71 -1.94
C VAL A 47 -0.42 12.09 -1.32
N VAL A 48 -1.61 12.66 -1.14
CA VAL A 48 -1.85 13.84 -0.31
C VAL A 48 -2.93 13.51 0.73
N VAL A 49 -2.68 13.89 1.97
CA VAL A 49 -3.68 13.79 3.04
C VAL A 49 -4.64 14.98 2.90
N GLU A 50 -5.84 14.71 2.40
CA GLU A 50 -6.89 15.72 2.25
C GLU A 50 -7.51 16.08 3.59
N LYS A 51 -7.73 15.09 4.47
CA LYS A 51 -8.35 15.31 5.78
C LYS A 51 -7.85 14.31 6.81
N GLY A 52 -7.63 14.79 8.02
CA GLY A 52 -7.18 13.97 9.13
C GLY A 52 -5.66 13.71 9.11
N THR A 53 -5.24 12.58 9.64
CA THR A 53 -3.82 12.22 9.75
C THR A 53 -3.64 10.76 9.38
N ALA A 54 -2.71 10.48 8.48
CA ALA A 54 -2.32 9.13 8.10
C ALA A 54 -1.09 8.67 8.90
N MET A 55 -1.08 7.39 9.25
CA MET A 55 0.10 6.68 9.74
C MET A 55 0.58 5.74 8.63
N LEU A 56 1.71 6.07 8.02
CA LEU A 56 2.39 5.20 7.07
C LEU A 56 3.48 4.41 7.79
N VAL A 57 3.66 3.15 7.38
CA VAL A 57 4.81 2.37 7.83
C VAL A 57 5.62 2.00 6.60
N ILE A 58 6.86 2.48 6.56
CA ILE A 58 7.82 2.27 5.48
C ILE A 58 9.13 1.82 6.13
N ASP A 59 9.75 0.75 5.61
CA ASP A 59 11.01 0.21 6.14
C ASP A 59 10.98 -0.08 7.65
N GLY A 60 9.80 -0.50 8.16
CA GLY A 60 9.58 -0.80 9.57
C GLY A 60 9.41 0.44 10.47
N LYS A 61 9.54 1.65 9.93
CA LYS A 61 9.38 2.90 10.66
C LYS A 61 7.99 3.49 10.42
N LYS A 62 7.42 4.02 11.49
CA LYS A 62 6.15 4.75 11.44
C LYS A 62 6.39 6.21 11.10
N HIS A 63 5.62 6.72 10.17
CA HIS A 63 5.66 8.11 9.72
C HIS A 63 4.24 8.68 9.79
N THR A 64 4.10 9.78 10.50
CA THR A 64 2.83 10.51 10.60
C THR A 64 2.79 11.55 9.50
N ILE A 65 1.74 11.54 8.70
CA ILE A 65 1.51 12.47 7.59
C ILE A 65 0.26 13.26 7.93
N ALA A 66 0.40 14.53 8.15
CA ALA A 66 -0.70 15.42 8.55
C ALA A 66 -1.52 15.89 7.35
N GLN A 67 -2.67 16.49 7.63
CA GLN A 67 -3.50 17.13 6.61
C GLN A 67 -2.71 18.20 5.86
N GLY A 68 -2.80 18.18 4.53
CA GLY A 68 -2.06 19.08 3.63
C GLY A 68 -0.66 18.59 3.27
N GLU A 69 -0.12 17.62 4.00
CA GLU A 69 1.14 16.96 3.67
C GLU A 69 0.90 15.78 2.71
N GLY A 70 1.99 15.26 2.16
CA GLY A 70 1.93 14.11 1.26
C GLY A 70 3.16 13.24 1.31
N VAL A 71 3.13 12.21 0.50
CA VAL A 71 4.27 11.33 0.27
C VAL A 71 4.39 10.99 -1.20
N PHE A 72 5.63 10.82 -1.63
CA PHE A 72 5.97 10.13 -2.86
C PHE A 72 6.64 8.80 -2.51
N LEU A 73 6.15 7.71 -3.09
CA LEU A 73 6.71 6.37 -2.96
C LEU A 73 7.26 5.91 -4.30
N ASN A 74 8.51 5.47 -4.29
CA ASN A 74 9.16 4.91 -5.46
C ASN A 74 8.70 3.48 -5.71
N ALA A 75 8.94 2.97 -6.91
CA ALA A 75 8.62 1.61 -7.31
C ALA A 75 9.21 0.57 -6.35
N GLY A 76 8.45 -0.46 -6.05
CA GLY A 76 8.87 -1.58 -5.22
C GLY A 76 9.04 -1.27 -3.73
N VAL A 77 8.62 -0.12 -3.24
CA VAL A 77 8.67 0.20 -1.81
C VAL A 77 7.56 -0.56 -1.07
N LEU A 78 7.96 -1.36 -0.09
CA LEU A 78 7.01 -2.05 0.80
C LEU A 78 6.45 -1.06 1.82
N HIS A 79 5.14 -0.88 1.83
CA HIS A 79 4.48 0.07 2.70
C HIS A 79 3.08 -0.39 3.15
N SER A 80 2.56 0.27 4.18
CA SER A 80 1.19 0.13 4.65
C SER A 80 0.71 1.46 5.21
N ALA A 81 -0.60 1.70 5.21
CA ALA A 81 -1.20 2.93 5.71
C ALA A 81 -2.43 2.67 6.57
N CYS A 82 -2.66 3.48 7.58
CA CYS A 82 -3.92 3.50 8.34
C CYS A 82 -4.19 4.92 8.84
N ALA A 83 -5.41 5.18 9.31
CA ALA A 83 -5.68 6.42 10.03
C ALA A 83 -4.93 6.42 11.37
N ALA A 84 -4.32 7.55 11.72
CA ALA A 84 -3.72 7.73 13.03
C ALA A 84 -4.82 7.79 14.11
N ASP A 85 -4.47 7.38 15.32
CA ASP A 85 -5.29 7.49 16.55
C ASP A 85 -6.72 6.92 16.44
N GLY A 86 -6.95 5.99 15.51
CA GLY A 86 -8.27 5.36 15.29
C GLY A 86 -9.33 6.27 14.67
N GLY A 87 -8.94 7.46 14.20
CA GLY A 87 -9.79 8.42 13.49
C GLY A 87 -10.11 7.99 12.05
N LYS A 88 -10.60 8.95 11.28
CA LYS A 88 -10.78 8.84 9.82
C LYS A 88 -9.75 9.74 9.14
N CYS A 89 -9.14 9.24 8.08
CA CYS A 89 -8.23 10.01 7.25
C CYS A 89 -8.63 9.85 5.79
N VAL A 90 -8.70 10.94 5.06
CA VAL A 90 -9.04 10.94 3.63
C VAL A 90 -7.80 11.23 2.82
N LEU A 91 -7.53 10.36 1.85
CA LEU A 91 -6.37 10.45 0.95
C LEU A 91 -6.81 10.72 -0.49
N ARG A 92 -6.03 11.55 -1.17
CA ARG A 92 -5.97 11.65 -2.63
C ARG A 92 -4.72 10.92 -3.09
N THR A 93 -4.90 9.82 -3.80
CA THR A 93 -3.80 8.95 -4.24
C THR A 93 -3.78 8.84 -5.75
N LEU A 94 -2.59 8.93 -6.33
CA LEU A 94 -2.28 8.63 -7.73
C LEU A 94 -1.23 7.53 -7.76
N VAL A 95 -1.54 6.43 -8.44
CA VAL A 95 -0.60 5.32 -8.67
C VAL A 95 -0.39 5.19 -10.17
N PHE A 96 0.85 5.35 -10.64
CA PHE A 96 1.11 5.40 -12.07
C PHE A 96 2.40 4.67 -12.45
N HIS A 97 2.31 3.94 -13.56
CA HIS A 97 3.48 3.24 -14.08
C HIS A 97 4.47 4.26 -14.70
N PRO A 98 5.79 4.14 -14.46
CA PRO A 98 6.80 5.07 -15.00
C PRO A 98 6.71 5.28 -16.52
N ARG A 99 6.23 4.29 -17.28
CA ARG A 99 6.01 4.39 -18.74
C ARG A 99 5.06 5.51 -19.15
N LEU A 100 4.22 5.99 -18.24
CA LEU A 100 3.35 7.15 -18.51
C LEU A 100 4.16 8.40 -18.87
N VAL A 101 5.29 8.57 -18.19
CA VAL A 101 6.22 9.71 -18.41
C VAL A 101 7.07 9.48 -19.64
N GLY A 102 7.62 8.27 -19.80
CA GLY A 102 8.43 7.93 -20.96
C GLY A 102 8.63 6.43 -21.14
N GLY A 103 8.42 5.94 -22.35
CA GLY A 103 8.67 4.55 -22.71
C GLY A 103 10.14 4.15 -22.59
N VAL A 104 10.40 2.83 -22.50
CA VAL A 104 11.73 2.26 -22.26
C VAL A 104 12.79 2.64 -23.31
N GLU A 105 12.37 3.02 -24.50
CA GLU A 105 13.25 3.46 -25.60
C GLU A 105 13.42 4.98 -25.65
N SER A 106 12.89 5.72 -24.66
CA SER A 106 12.94 7.18 -24.65
C SER A 106 14.11 7.70 -23.82
N ILE A 107 14.54 8.94 -24.15
CA ILE A 107 15.52 9.67 -23.33
C ILE A 107 15.03 9.87 -21.88
N PHE A 108 13.70 9.97 -21.69
CA PHE A 108 13.09 10.12 -20.36
C PHE A 108 13.35 8.89 -19.50
N TRP A 109 13.22 7.69 -20.09
CA TRP A 109 13.50 6.44 -19.40
C TRP A 109 14.97 6.32 -19.03
N GLU A 110 15.85 6.42 -20.01
CA GLU A 110 17.28 6.19 -19.81
C GLU A 110 17.92 7.19 -18.86
N LYS A 111 17.58 8.48 -18.98
CA LYS A 111 18.25 9.54 -18.24
C LYS A 111 17.61 9.84 -16.88
N TYR A 112 16.31 9.64 -16.72
CA TYR A 112 15.58 10.11 -15.54
C TYR A 112 14.85 8.97 -14.79
N LEU A 113 14.03 8.19 -15.49
CA LEU A 113 13.16 7.19 -14.85
C LEU A 113 13.94 5.98 -14.34
N ARG A 114 14.74 5.35 -15.19
CA ARG A 114 15.53 4.18 -14.80
C ARG A 114 16.47 4.46 -13.63
N PRO A 115 17.25 5.56 -13.61
CA PRO A 115 18.04 5.93 -12.44
C PRO A 115 17.17 6.13 -11.19
N LEU A 116 16.05 6.86 -11.28
CA LEU A 116 15.17 7.12 -10.15
C LEU A 116 14.56 5.83 -9.60
N VAL A 117 13.97 5.00 -10.44
CA VAL A 117 13.30 3.75 -10.04
C VAL A 117 14.28 2.77 -9.37
N ASN A 118 15.54 2.75 -9.82
CA ASN A 118 16.57 1.88 -9.25
C ASN A 118 17.35 2.53 -8.10
N ASP A 119 17.07 3.78 -7.76
CA ASP A 119 17.77 4.47 -6.69
C ASP A 119 17.35 3.94 -5.31
N ARG A 120 18.25 3.21 -4.68
CA ARG A 120 18.02 2.65 -3.33
C ARG A 120 17.95 3.72 -2.24
N ALA A 121 18.46 4.92 -2.49
CA ALA A 121 18.42 6.04 -1.56
C ALA A 121 17.11 6.85 -1.71
N ALA A 122 16.61 7.01 -2.92
CA ALA A 122 15.40 7.76 -3.24
C ALA A 122 14.13 6.88 -3.18
N ARG A 123 13.93 6.18 -2.06
CA ARG A 123 12.81 5.24 -1.92
C ARG A 123 11.47 5.90 -1.69
N TRP A 124 11.46 6.96 -0.92
CA TRP A 124 10.26 7.72 -0.62
C TRP A 124 10.63 9.12 -0.13
N PHE A 125 9.69 10.05 -0.21
CA PHE A 125 9.87 11.42 0.26
C PHE A 125 8.64 11.86 1.05
N HIS A 126 8.85 12.42 2.23
CA HIS A 126 7.82 13.14 2.97
C HIS A 126 7.73 14.55 2.42
N LEU A 127 6.55 14.95 2.01
CA LEU A 127 6.24 16.26 1.43
C LEU A 127 5.52 17.08 2.49
N ASP A 128 6.27 17.62 3.44
CA ASP A 128 5.79 18.35 4.62
C ASP A 128 5.83 19.89 4.47
N GLY A 129 6.17 20.36 3.28
CA GLY A 129 6.31 21.80 3.01
C GLY A 129 7.60 22.43 3.51
N SER A 130 8.49 21.70 4.19
CA SER A 130 9.77 22.23 4.71
C SER A 130 10.73 22.69 3.61
N MET A 131 10.58 22.14 2.40
CA MET A 131 11.38 22.50 1.24
C MET A 131 10.50 23.15 0.16
N PRO A 132 11.01 24.16 -0.59
CA PRO A 132 10.21 24.84 -1.62
C PRO A 132 9.65 23.92 -2.72
N TRP A 133 10.36 22.82 -3.04
CA TRP A 133 9.90 21.86 -4.04
C TRP A 133 8.76 20.96 -3.53
N HIS A 134 8.59 20.78 -2.19
CA HIS A 134 7.48 20.03 -1.63
C HIS A 134 6.13 20.64 -2.00
N ALA A 135 5.96 21.95 -1.83
CA ALA A 135 4.73 22.64 -2.17
C ALA A 135 4.38 22.46 -3.66
N ARG A 136 5.38 22.56 -4.56
CA ARG A 136 5.19 22.35 -6.00
C ARG A 136 4.76 20.91 -6.32
N VAL A 137 5.34 19.91 -5.65
CA VAL A 137 4.95 18.51 -5.84
C VAL A 137 3.54 18.27 -5.33
N LEU A 138 3.18 18.79 -4.14
CA LEU A 138 1.83 18.69 -3.59
C LEU A 138 0.77 19.32 -4.51
N GLU A 139 1.04 20.51 -5.03
CA GLU A 139 0.18 21.17 -6.02
C GLU A 139 0.02 20.33 -7.29
N THR A 140 1.12 19.77 -7.78
CA THR A 140 1.13 18.89 -8.96
C THR A 140 0.26 17.63 -8.75
N ILE A 141 0.36 17.00 -7.55
CA ILE A 141 -0.47 15.84 -7.20
C ILE A 141 -1.95 16.21 -7.20
N VAL A 142 -2.31 17.32 -6.53
CA VAL A 142 -3.70 17.78 -6.43
C VAL A 142 -4.25 18.09 -7.82
N THR A 143 -3.52 18.85 -8.64
CA THR A 143 -3.96 19.22 -10.01
C THR A 143 -4.14 17.99 -10.89
N ALA A 144 -3.22 17.02 -10.84
CA ALA A 144 -3.35 15.78 -11.60
C ALA A 144 -4.55 14.95 -11.13
N TRP A 145 -4.76 14.87 -9.81
CA TRP A 145 -5.87 14.12 -9.23
C TRP A 145 -7.22 14.74 -9.60
N GLU A 146 -7.34 16.07 -9.55
CA GLU A 146 -8.54 16.80 -9.94
C GLU A 146 -8.82 16.65 -11.44
N GLY A 147 -7.81 16.79 -12.28
CA GLY A 147 -7.93 16.56 -13.72
C GLY A 147 -8.44 15.14 -14.04
N PHE A 148 -8.00 14.15 -13.28
CA PHE A 148 -8.48 12.78 -13.42
C PHE A 148 -9.91 12.59 -12.90
N ARG A 149 -10.30 13.30 -11.85
CA ARG A 149 -11.66 13.30 -11.31
C ARG A 149 -12.67 13.91 -12.30
N ASP A 150 -12.32 15.06 -12.84
CA ASP A 150 -13.23 15.87 -13.65
C ASP A 150 -13.33 15.39 -15.10
N ARG A 151 -12.27 14.79 -15.64
CA ARG A 151 -12.21 14.17 -16.98
C ARG A 151 -12.65 15.07 -18.12
N GLU A 152 -12.31 16.35 -18.04
CA GLU A 152 -12.52 17.26 -19.17
C GLU A 152 -11.76 16.79 -20.41
N PRO A 153 -12.22 17.10 -21.63
CA PRO A 153 -11.54 16.67 -22.85
C PRO A 153 -10.04 17.05 -22.84
N GLY A 154 -9.17 16.05 -23.00
CA GLY A 154 -7.72 16.22 -22.94
C GLY A 154 -7.12 16.13 -21.55
N TYR A 155 -7.88 15.68 -20.54
CA TYR A 155 -7.37 15.50 -19.18
C TYR A 155 -6.13 14.57 -19.13
N GLU A 156 -5.99 13.65 -20.08
CA GLU A 156 -4.83 12.76 -20.18
C GLU A 156 -3.54 13.56 -20.39
N PHE A 157 -3.58 14.62 -21.21
CA PHE A 157 -2.43 15.53 -21.40
C PHE A 157 -2.10 16.28 -20.12
N LEU A 158 -3.11 16.82 -19.43
CA LEU A 158 -2.95 17.49 -18.14
C LEU A 158 -2.30 16.56 -17.11
N VAL A 159 -2.91 15.40 -16.88
CA VAL A 159 -2.45 14.41 -15.89
C VAL A 159 -1.02 13.96 -16.22
N ARG A 160 -0.74 13.57 -17.47
CA ARG A 160 0.59 13.17 -17.89
C ARG A 160 1.62 14.29 -17.71
N GLY A 161 1.26 15.52 -18.06
CA GLY A 161 2.12 16.70 -17.90
C GLY A 161 2.49 16.96 -16.44
N GLN A 162 1.49 16.93 -15.56
CA GLN A 162 1.67 17.08 -14.12
C GLN A 162 2.55 15.96 -13.55
N LEU A 163 2.26 14.70 -13.84
CA LEU A 163 3.05 13.57 -13.35
C LEU A 163 4.48 13.55 -13.90
N SER A 164 4.69 14.04 -15.13
CA SER A 164 6.05 14.23 -15.69
C SER A 164 6.81 15.29 -14.93
N GLY A 165 6.16 16.41 -14.60
CA GLY A 165 6.74 17.48 -13.78
C GLY A 165 7.07 17.01 -12.36
N LEU A 166 6.17 16.22 -11.75
CA LEU A 166 6.39 15.60 -10.44
C LEU A 166 7.66 14.72 -10.45
N VAL A 167 7.75 13.80 -11.43
CA VAL A 167 8.92 12.90 -11.55
C VAL A 167 10.20 13.70 -11.72
N PHE A 168 10.18 14.76 -12.53
CA PHE A 168 11.35 15.63 -12.71
C PHE A 168 11.76 16.32 -11.39
N LEU A 169 10.80 16.87 -10.64
CA LEU A 169 11.08 17.51 -9.35
C LEU A 169 11.66 16.51 -8.34
N VAL A 170 11.08 15.31 -8.24
CA VAL A 170 11.58 14.26 -7.35
C VAL A 170 12.98 13.83 -7.78
N TRP A 171 13.20 13.55 -9.07
CA TRP A 171 14.50 13.17 -9.60
C TRP A 171 15.56 14.24 -9.32
N GLN A 172 15.28 15.52 -9.58
CA GLN A 172 16.20 16.63 -9.34
C GLN A 172 16.62 16.72 -7.87
N ASN A 173 15.67 16.52 -6.96
CA ASN A 173 15.94 16.63 -5.52
C ASN A 173 16.48 15.33 -4.91
N SER A 174 16.29 14.18 -5.57
CA SER A 174 16.91 12.90 -5.16
C SER A 174 18.42 12.88 -5.40
N GLN A 175 18.92 13.71 -6.31
CA GLN A 175 20.38 13.81 -6.59
C GLN A 175 21.18 14.45 -5.43
N GLN A 176 20.47 15.09 -4.49
CA GLN A 176 21.10 15.56 -3.25
C GLN A 176 21.40 14.33 -2.39
N LYS A 177 22.68 14.11 -2.09
CA LYS A 177 23.25 12.93 -1.41
C LYS A 177 22.35 12.33 -0.32
N GLN A 178 21.48 11.42 -0.68
CA GLN A 178 20.82 10.56 0.28
C GLN A 178 21.76 9.37 0.55
N THR A 179 21.93 9.04 1.81
CA THR A 179 22.71 7.85 2.17
C THR A 179 21.91 6.61 1.81
N PRO A 180 22.42 5.72 0.94
CA PRO A 180 21.69 4.50 0.62
C PRO A 180 21.46 3.67 1.91
N PRO A 181 20.36 2.94 1.97
CA PRO A 181 20.04 2.12 3.14
C PRO A 181 21.15 1.07 3.35
N PRO A 182 21.45 0.71 4.59
CA PRO A 182 22.42 -0.34 4.88
C PRO A 182 22.07 -1.64 4.15
N GLU A 183 23.05 -2.37 3.64
CA GLU A 183 22.84 -3.65 2.92
C GLU A 183 22.00 -4.65 3.72
N LYS A 184 22.14 -4.65 5.05
CA LYS A 184 21.32 -5.48 5.94
C LYS A 184 19.83 -5.14 5.78
N LEU A 185 19.47 -3.85 5.72
CA LEU A 185 18.09 -3.42 5.56
C LEU A 185 17.55 -3.87 4.19
N VAL A 186 18.32 -3.69 3.12
CA VAL A 186 17.94 -4.14 1.76
C VAL A 186 17.65 -5.63 1.74
N ARG A 187 18.56 -6.43 2.32
CA ARG A 187 18.38 -7.88 2.43
C ARG A 187 17.17 -8.28 3.27
N ASP A 188 16.93 -7.60 4.39
CA ASP A 188 15.76 -7.87 5.24
C ASP A 188 14.44 -7.48 4.53
N MET A 189 14.45 -6.47 3.66
CA MET A 189 13.30 -6.12 2.80
C MET A 189 12.99 -7.18 1.75
N GLU A 190 14.00 -7.76 1.12
CA GLU A 190 13.80 -8.86 0.16
C GLU A 190 13.26 -10.11 0.85
N ARG A 191 13.78 -10.40 2.04
CA ARG A 191 13.33 -11.53 2.86
C ARG A 191 11.90 -11.38 3.31
N ILE A 192 11.52 -10.20 3.80
CA ILE A 192 10.14 -9.94 4.24
C ILE A 192 9.17 -10.02 3.06
N LYS A 193 9.50 -9.51 1.88
CA LYS A 193 8.68 -9.65 0.68
C LYS A 193 8.40 -11.12 0.34
N LYS A 194 9.41 -11.99 0.37
CA LYS A 194 9.24 -13.44 0.15
C LYS A 194 8.33 -14.08 1.18
N MET A 195 8.51 -13.75 2.47
CA MET A 195 7.66 -14.29 3.54
C MET A 195 6.22 -13.80 3.44
N LEU A 196 6.01 -12.54 3.11
CA LEU A 196 4.67 -11.98 2.90
C LEU A 196 3.99 -12.61 1.68
N GLN A 197 4.75 -12.86 0.62
CA GLN A 197 4.29 -13.59 -0.55
C GLN A 197 3.83 -15.00 -0.18
N TYR A 198 4.67 -15.76 0.52
CA TYR A 198 4.34 -17.10 0.96
C TYR A 198 3.06 -17.15 1.82
N ILE A 199 2.93 -16.21 2.76
CA ILE A 199 1.72 -16.10 3.60
C ILE A 199 0.46 -15.87 2.75
N ASP A 200 0.55 -15.04 1.71
CA ASP A 200 -0.61 -14.75 0.87
C ASP A 200 -1.02 -15.94 0.00
N GLU A 201 -0.03 -16.63 -0.57
CA GLU A 201 -0.22 -17.85 -1.36
C GLU A 201 -0.90 -18.98 -0.57
N HIS A 202 -0.60 -19.04 0.74
CA HIS A 202 -1.03 -20.11 1.63
C HIS A 202 -2.00 -19.62 2.72
N LEU A 203 -2.71 -18.49 2.49
CA LEU A 203 -3.49 -17.85 3.55
C LEU A 203 -4.60 -18.73 4.12
N ALA A 204 -5.20 -19.58 3.28
CA ALA A 204 -6.23 -20.53 3.67
C ALA A 204 -5.67 -21.81 4.31
N ASP A 205 -4.38 -22.09 4.11
CA ASP A 205 -3.71 -23.30 4.59
C ASP A 205 -3.27 -23.16 6.06
N GLU A 206 -2.80 -24.27 6.65
CA GLU A 206 -2.16 -24.23 7.96
C GLU A 206 -0.77 -23.57 7.86
N LEU A 207 -0.65 -22.34 8.34
CA LEU A 207 0.60 -21.57 8.33
C LEU A 207 1.29 -21.62 9.70
N THR A 208 2.53 -22.14 9.70
CA THR A 208 3.40 -22.15 10.88
C THR A 208 4.54 -21.13 10.75
N GLY A 209 5.10 -20.71 11.88
CA GLY A 209 6.31 -19.84 11.89
C GLY A 209 7.48 -20.46 11.14
N ALA A 210 7.67 -21.78 11.27
CA ALA A 210 8.71 -22.55 10.58
C ALA A 210 8.53 -22.51 9.06
N ALA A 211 7.32 -22.74 8.54
CA ALA A 211 7.02 -22.72 7.11
C ALA A 211 7.26 -21.32 6.52
N ILE A 212 6.81 -20.28 7.22
CA ILE A 212 7.04 -18.89 6.82
C ILE A 212 8.53 -18.55 6.80
N ALA A 213 9.31 -18.98 7.79
CA ALA A 213 10.75 -18.77 7.83
C ALA A 213 11.47 -19.47 6.68
N ALA A 214 11.12 -20.74 6.42
CA ALA A 214 11.69 -21.56 5.36
C ALA A 214 11.49 -20.94 3.97
N SER A 215 10.38 -20.26 3.71
CA SER A 215 10.11 -19.59 2.42
C SER A 215 11.13 -18.52 2.04
N ALA A 216 11.84 -17.96 3.03
CA ALA A 216 12.91 -16.97 2.83
C ALA A 216 14.31 -17.52 3.16
N GLY A 217 14.43 -18.83 3.43
CA GLY A 217 15.70 -19.45 3.82
C GLY A 217 16.20 -19.00 5.20
N LEU A 218 15.28 -18.77 6.15
CA LEU A 218 15.57 -18.27 7.49
C LEU A 218 15.22 -19.30 8.57
N SER A 219 15.88 -19.17 9.72
CA SER A 219 15.41 -19.77 10.97
C SER A 219 14.16 -19.03 11.50
N GLU A 220 13.36 -19.68 12.36
CA GLU A 220 12.19 -19.05 12.97
C GLU A 220 12.55 -17.79 13.78
N SER A 221 13.68 -17.80 14.46
CA SER A 221 14.16 -16.63 15.23
C SER A 221 14.52 -15.44 14.34
N GLU A 222 15.14 -15.69 13.19
CA GLU A 222 15.43 -14.63 12.19
C GLU A 222 14.16 -14.13 11.53
N CYS A 223 13.22 -15.01 11.19
CA CYS A 223 11.89 -14.66 10.69
C CYS A 223 11.16 -13.75 11.69
N LEU A 224 11.10 -14.14 12.96
CA LEU A 224 10.46 -13.35 14.01
C LEU A 224 11.09 -11.97 14.16
N ARG A 225 12.43 -11.90 14.14
CA ARG A 225 13.16 -10.63 14.18
C ARG A 225 12.86 -9.77 12.95
N CYS A 226 12.87 -10.34 11.74
CA CYS A 226 12.57 -9.64 10.51
C CYS A 226 11.14 -9.07 10.53
N PHE A 227 10.15 -9.86 10.93
CA PHE A 227 8.77 -9.40 11.08
C PHE A 227 8.64 -8.26 12.11
N ARG A 228 9.26 -8.40 13.29
CA ARG A 228 9.23 -7.34 14.31
C ARG A 228 9.86 -6.05 13.83
N THR A 229 10.97 -6.13 13.09
CA THR A 229 11.70 -4.95 12.60
C THR A 229 10.97 -4.29 11.42
N MET A 230 10.47 -5.08 10.46
CA MET A 230 9.96 -4.55 9.19
C MET A 230 8.44 -4.33 9.20
N VAL A 231 7.69 -5.15 9.94
CA VAL A 231 6.22 -5.18 9.93
C VAL A 231 5.62 -4.81 11.29
N ASN A 232 6.45 -4.64 12.32
CA ASN A 232 6.07 -4.30 13.70
C ASN A 232 5.10 -5.32 14.35
N THR A 233 5.17 -6.59 13.96
CA THR A 233 4.32 -7.66 14.51
C THR A 233 5.03 -9.02 14.43
N THR A 234 4.38 -10.10 14.86
CA THR A 234 4.88 -11.47 14.65
C THR A 234 4.27 -12.07 13.39
N PRO A 235 4.90 -13.09 12.75
CA PRO A 235 4.36 -13.75 11.56
C PRO A 235 2.92 -14.24 11.75
N ILE A 236 2.65 -14.95 12.85
CA ILE A 236 1.31 -15.53 13.11
C ILE A 236 0.27 -14.47 13.43
N GLN A 237 0.62 -13.42 14.16
CA GLN A 237 -0.31 -12.29 14.38
C GLN A 237 -0.61 -11.56 13.06
N TYR A 238 0.37 -11.46 12.18
CA TYR A 238 0.19 -10.91 10.85
C TYR A 238 -0.77 -11.76 10.01
N VAL A 239 -0.57 -13.08 9.93
CA VAL A 239 -1.48 -14.03 9.27
C VAL A 239 -2.91 -13.88 9.79
N LYS A 240 -3.08 -13.88 11.12
CA LYS A 240 -4.39 -13.67 11.73
C LYS A 240 -5.06 -12.37 11.29
N LYS A 241 -4.34 -11.25 11.34
CA LYS A 241 -4.86 -9.94 10.90
C LYS A 241 -5.29 -9.97 9.44
N LEU A 242 -4.47 -10.57 8.57
CA LEU A 242 -4.75 -10.66 7.14
C LEU A 242 -5.99 -11.51 6.85
N ARG A 243 -6.16 -12.64 7.54
CA ARG A 243 -7.35 -13.48 7.45
C ARG A 243 -8.62 -12.73 7.85
N LEU A 244 -8.56 -11.93 8.91
CA LEU A 244 -9.68 -11.10 9.36
C LEU A 244 -10.01 -10.00 8.37
N GLN A 245 -9.02 -9.33 7.79
CA GLN A 245 -9.22 -8.34 6.74
C GLN A 245 -9.90 -8.94 5.50
N ARG A 246 -9.43 -10.12 5.05
CA ARG A 246 -10.05 -10.83 3.93
C ARG A 246 -11.49 -11.24 4.23
N ALA A 247 -11.76 -11.71 5.44
CA ALA A 247 -13.12 -12.06 5.88
C ALA A 247 -14.05 -10.83 5.86
N ALA A 248 -13.59 -9.66 6.32
CA ALA A 248 -14.37 -8.43 6.27
C ALA A 248 -14.77 -8.07 4.83
N ILE A 249 -13.82 -8.12 3.89
CA ILE A 249 -14.08 -7.85 2.47
C ILE A 249 -15.11 -8.84 1.89
N LEU A 250 -15.02 -10.13 2.24
CA LEU A 250 -15.97 -11.13 1.77
C LEU A 250 -17.35 -10.93 2.39
N LEU A 251 -17.42 -10.53 3.65
CA LEU A 251 -18.70 -10.21 4.33
C LEU A 251 -19.40 -8.99 3.69
N GLU A 252 -18.66 -8.01 3.20
CA GLU A 252 -19.19 -6.83 2.53
C GLU A 252 -19.64 -7.12 1.09
N LYS A 253 -18.89 -7.98 0.38
CA LYS A 253 -19.04 -8.15 -1.08
C LYS A 253 -19.81 -9.39 -1.50
N THR A 254 -20.11 -10.32 -0.59
CA THR A 254 -20.74 -11.60 -0.92
C THR A 254 -21.82 -11.97 0.09
N ASP A 255 -22.78 -12.79 -0.36
CA ASP A 255 -23.81 -13.38 0.48
C ASP A 255 -23.43 -14.78 1.02
N TRP A 256 -22.18 -15.16 0.92
CA TRP A 256 -21.69 -16.45 1.41
C TRP A 256 -21.98 -16.61 2.90
N LYS A 257 -22.20 -17.86 3.33
CA LYS A 257 -22.37 -18.13 4.75
C LYS A 257 -21.13 -17.71 5.52
N VAL A 258 -21.33 -17.20 6.72
CA VAL A 258 -20.23 -16.76 7.60
C VAL A 258 -19.24 -17.91 7.87
N SER A 259 -19.74 -19.16 7.98
CA SER A 259 -18.91 -20.37 8.10
C SER A 259 -17.98 -20.58 6.91
N ASP A 260 -18.52 -20.39 5.71
CA ASP A 260 -17.77 -20.63 4.46
C ASP A 260 -16.69 -19.54 4.27
N ILE A 261 -17.02 -18.29 4.63
CA ILE A 261 -16.06 -17.20 4.67
C ILE A 261 -14.93 -17.48 5.67
N ALA A 262 -15.28 -17.96 6.88
CA ALA A 262 -14.28 -18.30 7.88
C ALA A 262 -13.31 -19.38 7.37
N ALA A 263 -13.85 -20.47 6.81
CA ALA A 263 -13.07 -21.55 6.23
C ALA A 263 -12.18 -21.08 5.06
N GLN A 264 -12.75 -20.30 4.14
CA GLN A 264 -12.03 -19.74 2.99
C GLN A 264 -10.90 -18.79 3.39
N CYS A 265 -11.02 -18.17 4.57
CA CYS A 265 -9.97 -17.35 5.15
C CYS A 265 -8.98 -18.14 6.04
N GLY A 266 -9.07 -19.48 6.10
CA GLY A 266 -8.14 -20.33 6.85
C GLY A 266 -8.44 -20.44 8.35
N PHE A 267 -9.67 -20.10 8.81
CA PHE A 267 -10.10 -20.36 10.17
C PHE A 267 -10.73 -21.75 10.25
N GLN A 268 -10.15 -22.63 11.06
CA GLN A 268 -10.67 -23.99 11.26
C GLN A 268 -11.85 -24.02 12.23
N GLU A 269 -11.87 -23.12 13.22
CA GLU A 269 -12.91 -23.05 14.25
C GLU A 269 -13.72 -21.76 14.19
N MET A 270 -15.03 -21.89 14.03
CA MET A 270 -15.97 -20.77 13.97
C MET A 270 -16.00 -19.93 15.25
N SER A 271 -15.88 -20.56 16.40
CA SER A 271 -15.84 -19.88 17.70
C SER A 271 -14.61 -18.96 17.81
N TYR A 272 -13.45 -19.45 17.39
CA TYR A 272 -12.21 -18.68 17.35
C TYR A 272 -12.29 -17.54 16.32
N PHE A 273 -12.83 -17.80 15.13
CA PHE A 273 -13.07 -16.78 14.11
C PHE A 273 -13.96 -15.66 14.66
N SER A 274 -15.16 -16.00 15.14
CA SER A 274 -16.15 -15.01 15.61
C SER A 274 -15.60 -14.15 16.74
N LYS A 275 -14.92 -14.78 17.73
CA LYS A 275 -14.26 -14.06 18.83
C LYS A 275 -13.15 -13.12 18.32
N SER A 276 -12.31 -13.61 17.41
CA SER A 276 -11.21 -12.84 16.86
C SER A 276 -11.70 -11.68 16.00
N PHE A 277 -12.75 -11.90 15.19
CA PHE A 277 -13.36 -10.91 14.34
C PHE A 277 -14.01 -9.79 15.17
N ARG A 278 -14.78 -10.17 16.19
CA ARG A 278 -15.39 -9.20 17.10
C ARG A 278 -14.37 -8.39 17.88
N LEU A 279 -13.28 -9.02 18.35
CA LEU A 279 -12.20 -8.29 19.03
C LEU A 279 -11.52 -7.29 18.10
N TRP A 280 -11.43 -7.60 16.81
CA TRP A 280 -10.77 -6.77 15.81
C TRP A 280 -11.68 -5.66 15.28
N THR A 281 -12.96 -5.93 14.96
CA THR A 281 -13.90 -4.95 14.37
C THR A 281 -14.80 -4.25 15.40
N GLY A 282 -15.00 -4.85 16.57
CA GLY A 282 -16.03 -4.46 17.55
C GLY A 282 -17.38 -5.14 17.35
N PHE A 283 -17.60 -5.84 16.22
CA PHE A 283 -18.88 -6.46 15.86
C PHE A 283 -18.73 -7.95 15.56
N ALA A 284 -19.77 -8.72 15.78
CA ALA A 284 -19.81 -10.08 15.28
C ALA A 284 -19.87 -10.09 13.74
N PRO A 285 -19.38 -11.15 13.05
CA PRO A 285 -19.35 -11.18 11.58
C PRO A 285 -20.69 -10.90 10.92
N SER A 286 -21.79 -11.42 11.45
CA SER A 286 -23.15 -11.19 10.95
C SER A 286 -23.62 -9.74 11.15
N GLU A 287 -23.33 -9.16 12.31
CA GLU A 287 -23.63 -7.75 12.61
C GLU A 287 -22.82 -6.80 11.70
N TYR A 288 -21.56 -7.15 11.44
CA TYR A 288 -20.69 -6.39 10.54
C TYR A 288 -21.25 -6.37 9.12
N ARG A 289 -21.71 -7.52 8.59
CA ARG A 289 -22.36 -7.62 7.28
C ARG A 289 -23.59 -6.71 7.18
N GLN A 290 -24.49 -6.81 8.15
CA GLN A 290 -25.73 -6.01 8.15
C GLN A 290 -25.47 -4.52 8.10
N ARG A 291 -24.47 -4.06 8.88
CA ARG A 291 -24.07 -2.64 8.86
C ARG A 291 -23.49 -2.21 7.53
N ALA A 292 -22.61 -3.03 6.94
CA ALA A 292 -22.00 -2.71 5.64
C ALA A 292 -23.05 -2.64 4.52
N GLN A 293 -24.09 -3.46 4.57
CA GLN A 293 -25.20 -3.42 3.62
C GLN A 293 -26.09 -2.20 3.82
N SER A 294 -26.38 -1.82 5.07
CA SER A 294 -27.19 -0.61 5.37
C SER A 294 -26.47 0.72 5.11
N GLU A 295 -25.16 0.76 5.03
CA GLU A 295 -24.38 1.96 4.65
C GLU A 295 -24.21 2.08 3.11
N ALA A 296 -24.53 1.03 2.36
CA ALA A 296 -24.43 0.99 0.90
C ALA A 296 -25.77 1.34 0.19
N GLU A 297 -26.88 1.31 0.90
CA GLU A 297 -28.21 1.80 0.48
C GLU A 297 -28.34 3.31 0.76
#